data_8829435b4311784fec8d0157dab13e1b
#
_entry.id   8829435b4311784fec8d0157dab13e1b
#
_cell.length_a   1.000
_cell.length_b   1.000
_cell.length_c   1.000
_cell.angle_alpha   90.00
_cell.angle_beta   90.00
_cell.angle_gamma   90.00
#
_symmetry.space_group_name_H-M   'P 1'
#
loop_
_entity.id
_entity.type
_entity.pdbx_description
1 polymer ?
#
loop_
_entity_poly.entity_id
_entity_poly.type
_entity_poly.pdbx_seq_one_letter_code
_entity_poly.pdbx_strand_id
1 'polypeptide(L)'
;MIDVGGDPAGATALGRYSHDLTRQGYELLMVINPYRPHNDTPEALIELLQRIEAVSRLSVTGLVNNGNLMNYTTLDELRHGLSVSQKVSEACGLPVKFAATAAALLTQARNALAVPVLELAVTMRPPW
;
A
#
# COMPACT_ATOMS: atom_id res chain seq x y z
N MET A 1 13.75 -6.06 5.90
CA MET A 1 12.45 -5.77 5.26
C MET A 1 11.91 -7.03 4.62
N ILE A 2 10.63 -7.30 4.79
CA ILE A 2 9.96 -8.47 4.23
C ILE A 2 8.88 -7.97 3.27
N ASP A 3 8.93 -8.43 2.03
CA ASP A 3 7.89 -8.17 1.04
C ASP A 3 6.89 -9.33 1.05
N VAL A 4 5.61 -8.99 1.20
CA VAL A 4 4.53 -9.97 1.35
C VAL A 4 3.48 -9.72 0.27
N GLY A 5 3.02 -10.80 -0.35
CA GLY A 5 1.91 -10.70 -1.30
C GLY A 5 0.70 -10.03 -0.68
N GLY A 6 0.04 -9.16 -1.45
CA GLY A 6 -1.07 -8.31 -0.97
C GLY A 6 -2.41 -9.05 -0.84
N ASP A 7 -2.37 -10.34 -0.56
CA ASP A 7 -3.55 -11.17 -0.41
C ASP A 7 -3.53 -11.95 0.91
N PRO A 8 -4.64 -12.53 1.34
CA PRO A 8 -4.68 -13.31 2.59
C PRO A 8 -3.72 -14.51 2.61
N ALA A 9 -3.40 -15.11 1.46
CA ALA A 9 -2.46 -16.24 1.39
C ALA A 9 -1.04 -15.80 1.75
N GLY A 10 -0.59 -14.65 1.22
CA GLY A 10 0.71 -14.07 1.59
C GLY A 10 0.76 -13.68 3.06
N ALA A 11 -0.29 -13.08 3.58
CA ALA A 11 -0.40 -12.71 4.98
C ALA A 11 -0.41 -13.93 5.91
N THR A 12 -0.99 -15.06 5.47
CA THR A 12 -0.95 -16.32 6.24
C THR A 12 0.49 -16.82 6.40
N ALA A 13 1.29 -16.75 5.34
CA ALA A 13 2.70 -17.11 5.42
C ALA A 13 3.47 -16.22 6.41
N LEU A 14 3.15 -14.92 6.45
CA LEU A 14 3.73 -13.98 7.41
C LEU A 14 3.37 -14.36 8.86
N GLY A 15 2.21 -14.94 9.09
CA GLY A 15 1.75 -15.35 10.41
C GLY A 15 2.67 -16.35 11.12
N ARG A 16 3.49 -17.10 10.37
CA ARG A 16 4.50 -17.99 10.94
C ARG A 16 5.56 -17.23 11.74
N TYR A 17 5.79 -15.97 11.43
CA TYR A 17 6.80 -15.12 12.05
C TYR A 17 6.19 -14.13 13.03
N SER A 18 4.87 -14.18 13.27
CA SER A 18 4.17 -13.18 14.05
C SER A 18 4.71 -13.03 15.47
N HIS A 19 5.05 -14.14 16.12
CA HIS A 19 5.59 -14.13 17.47
C HIS A 19 6.96 -13.42 17.52
N ASP A 20 7.85 -13.76 16.62
CA ASP A 20 9.20 -13.16 16.57
C ASP A 20 9.14 -11.68 16.20
N LEU A 21 8.29 -11.33 15.22
CA LEU A 21 8.08 -9.95 14.80
C LEU A 21 7.50 -9.10 15.93
N THR A 22 6.54 -9.62 16.67
CA THR A 22 5.95 -8.93 17.83
C THR A 22 6.97 -8.68 18.91
N ARG A 23 7.85 -9.64 19.17
CA ARG A 23 8.93 -9.49 20.16
C ARG A 23 9.98 -8.46 19.78
N GLN A 24 10.34 -8.41 18.49
CA GLN A 24 11.38 -7.50 17.98
C GLN A 24 10.87 -6.09 17.72
N GLY A 25 9.57 -5.93 17.59
CA GLY A 25 8.94 -4.73 17.06
C GLY A 25 8.95 -4.73 15.53
N TYR A 26 7.91 -4.16 14.92
CA TYR A 26 7.76 -4.15 13.47
C TYR A 26 6.94 -2.95 13.02
N GLU A 27 7.06 -2.62 11.73
CA GLU A 27 6.06 -1.86 11.00
C GLU A 27 5.48 -2.76 9.91
N LEU A 28 4.16 -2.78 9.82
CA LEU A 28 3.43 -3.49 8.76
C LEU A 28 2.68 -2.45 7.94
N LEU A 29 3.16 -2.24 6.73
CA LEU A 29 2.60 -1.25 5.81
C LEU A 29 1.70 -1.95 4.79
N MET A 30 0.47 -1.49 4.66
CA MET A 30 -0.44 -1.93 3.62
C MET A 30 -0.33 -1.00 2.42
N VAL A 31 0.05 -1.56 1.26
CA VAL A 31 0.17 -0.83 0.01
C VAL A 31 -1.19 -0.84 -0.71
N ILE A 32 -1.68 0.35 -1.02
CA ILE A 32 -3.00 0.54 -1.64
C ILE A 32 -2.83 0.94 -3.09
N ASN A 33 -3.44 0.16 -3.98
CA ASN A 33 -3.62 0.51 -5.38
C ASN A 33 -5.09 0.27 -5.77
N PRO A 34 -5.94 1.32 -5.85
CA PRO A 34 -7.36 1.15 -6.12
C PRO A 34 -7.65 0.74 -7.57
N TYR A 35 -6.65 0.68 -8.43
CA TYR A 35 -6.79 0.20 -9.81
C TYR A 35 -6.60 -1.31 -9.94
N ARG A 36 -6.30 -2.00 -8.85
CA ARG A 36 -6.33 -3.46 -8.83
C ARG A 36 -7.75 -3.98 -8.66
N PRO A 37 -8.12 -5.08 -9.34
CA PRO A 37 -9.43 -5.71 -9.14
C PRO A 37 -9.71 -5.99 -7.66
N HIS A 38 -10.93 -5.76 -7.23
CA HIS A 38 -11.42 -5.97 -5.86
C HIS A 38 -10.83 -5.05 -4.78
N ASN A 39 -9.97 -4.08 -5.15
CA ASN A 39 -9.35 -3.11 -4.24
C ASN A 39 -9.72 -1.67 -4.59
N ASP A 40 -10.82 -1.47 -5.28
CA ASP A 40 -11.21 -0.20 -5.89
C ASP A 40 -12.07 0.70 -4.99
N THR A 41 -12.48 0.20 -3.83
CA THR A 41 -13.27 0.98 -2.86
C THR A 41 -12.65 0.98 -1.48
N PRO A 42 -12.87 2.03 -0.67
CA PRO A 42 -12.41 2.05 0.72
C PRO A 42 -12.95 0.87 1.53
N GLU A 43 -14.20 0.49 1.32
CA GLU A 43 -14.85 -0.63 2.02
C GLU A 43 -14.16 -1.96 1.74
N ALA A 44 -13.84 -2.22 0.48
CA ALA A 44 -13.11 -3.42 0.06
C ALA A 44 -11.70 -3.46 0.67
N LEU A 45 -11.02 -2.34 0.74
CA LEU A 45 -9.68 -2.22 1.33
C LEU A 45 -9.71 -2.39 2.85
N ILE A 46 -10.72 -1.88 3.52
CA ILE A 46 -10.91 -2.08 4.97
C ILE A 46 -11.13 -3.58 5.27
N GLU A 47 -11.97 -4.24 4.47
CA GLU A 47 -12.18 -5.68 4.60
C GLU A 47 -10.89 -6.47 4.37
N LEU A 48 -10.13 -6.12 3.35
CA LEU A 48 -8.82 -6.74 3.07
C LEU A 48 -7.85 -6.54 4.23
N LEU A 49 -7.78 -5.35 4.79
CA LEU A 49 -6.93 -5.04 5.94
C LEU A 49 -7.30 -5.92 7.13
N GLN A 50 -8.58 -6.05 7.43
CA GLN A 50 -9.06 -6.89 8.52
C GLN A 50 -8.70 -8.37 8.31
N ARG A 51 -8.81 -8.86 7.09
CA ARG A 51 -8.39 -10.23 6.74
C ARG A 51 -6.89 -10.43 6.91
N ILE A 52 -6.09 -9.48 6.44
CA ILE A 52 -4.62 -9.52 6.60
C ILE A 52 -4.26 -9.57 8.08
N GLU A 53 -4.85 -8.73 8.89
CA GLU A 53 -4.59 -8.74 10.34
C GLU A 53 -5.00 -10.06 11.00
N ALA A 54 -6.14 -10.61 10.61
CA ALA A 54 -6.64 -11.88 11.17
C ALA A 54 -5.73 -13.06 10.86
N VAL A 55 -5.25 -13.19 9.61
CA VAL A 55 -4.44 -14.35 9.20
C VAL A 55 -2.97 -14.20 9.50
N SER A 56 -2.43 -12.97 9.54
CA SER A 56 -1.04 -12.70 9.91
C SER A 56 -0.85 -12.63 11.42
N ARG A 57 -1.89 -12.37 12.17
CA ARG A 57 -1.86 -12.10 13.62
C ARG A 57 -0.99 -10.90 13.98
N LEU A 58 -0.85 -9.97 13.05
CA LEU A 58 -0.12 -8.71 13.20
C LEU A 58 -1.08 -7.55 12.97
N SER A 59 -0.72 -6.37 13.46
CA SER A 59 -1.48 -5.16 13.21
C SER A 59 -0.83 -4.32 12.12
N VAL A 60 -1.63 -3.86 11.16
CA VAL A 60 -1.18 -2.88 10.18
C VAL A 60 -0.89 -1.56 10.89
N THR A 61 0.27 -0.98 10.64
CA THR A 61 0.73 0.23 11.32
C THR A 61 0.71 1.47 10.44
N GLY A 62 0.56 1.31 9.14
CA GLY A 62 0.49 2.43 8.21
C GLY A 62 0.04 2.01 6.82
N LEU A 63 -0.30 3.01 6.03
CA LEU A 63 -0.77 2.85 4.66
C LEU A 63 0.21 3.52 3.70
N VAL A 64 0.32 2.97 2.50
CA VAL A 64 1.11 3.52 1.41
C VAL A 64 0.20 3.67 0.19
N ASN A 65 0.15 4.85 -0.39
CA ASN A 65 -0.54 5.06 -1.66
C ASN A 65 0.37 4.68 -2.82
N ASN A 66 -0.02 3.66 -3.57
CA ASN A 66 0.60 3.28 -4.84
C ASN A 66 -0.49 3.15 -5.91
N GLY A 67 -1.27 4.22 -6.09
CA GLY A 67 -2.26 4.32 -7.17
C GLY A 67 -1.55 4.29 -8.51
N ASN A 68 -1.64 3.16 -9.22
CA ASN A 68 -0.76 2.88 -10.35
C ASN A 68 -1.50 2.13 -11.46
N LEU A 69 -1.44 2.68 -12.67
CA LEU A 69 -1.85 2.06 -13.92
C LEU A 69 -0.65 1.75 -14.83
N MET A 70 0.49 1.46 -14.24
CA MET A 70 1.75 1.20 -14.95
C MET A 70 2.15 2.40 -15.83
N ASN A 71 2.36 2.20 -17.14
CA ASN A 71 2.79 3.27 -18.07
C ASN A 71 1.71 4.34 -18.29
N TYR A 72 0.47 4.07 -17.90
CA TYR A 72 -0.65 5.00 -18.05
C TYR A 72 -0.92 5.83 -16.80
N THR A 73 -0.07 5.73 -15.79
CA THR A 73 -0.26 6.47 -14.53
C THR A 73 -0.02 7.95 -14.74
N THR A 74 -0.99 8.77 -14.32
CA THR A 74 -0.89 10.22 -14.29
C THR A 74 -1.03 10.72 -12.86
N LEU A 75 -0.90 12.04 -12.67
CA LEU A 75 -1.11 12.65 -11.36
C LEU A 75 -2.52 12.42 -10.81
N ASP A 76 -3.52 12.34 -11.69
CA ASP A 76 -4.91 12.11 -11.29
C ASP A 76 -5.09 10.73 -10.65
N GLU A 77 -4.45 9.69 -11.19
CA GLU A 77 -4.47 8.35 -10.59
C GLU A 77 -3.81 8.34 -9.21
N LEU A 78 -2.71 9.06 -9.04
CA LEU A 78 -2.06 9.20 -7.74
C LEU A 78 -2.95 9.94 -6.74
N ARG A 79 -3.61 11.01 -7.16
CA ARG A 79 -4.56 11.74 -6.32
C ARG A 79 -5.75 10.90 -5.93
N HIS A 80 -6.30 10.14 -6.87
CA HIS A 80 -7.40 9.22 -6.58
C HIS A 80 -6.97 8.16 -5.57
N GLY A 81 -5.80 7.55 -5.76
CA GLY A 81 -5.25 6.59 -4.82
C GLY A 81 -5.05 7.19 -3.43
N LEU A 82 -4.57 8.43 -3.35
CA LEU A 82 -4.41 9.12 -2.08
C LEU A 82 -5.76 9.39 -1.41
N SER A 83 -6.77 9.81 -2.17
CA SER A 83 -8.13 10.01 -1.66
C SER A 83 -8.71 8.74 -1.06
N VAL A 84 -8.58 7.61 -1.75
CA VAL A 84 -9.02 6.30 -1.25
C VAL A 84 -8.23 5.91 -0.01
N SER A 85 -6.92 6.08 -0.02
CA SER A 85 -6.05 5.78 1.13
C SER A 85 -6.40 6.62 2.35
N GLN A 86 -6.73 7.88 2.16
CA GLN A 86 -7.15 8.78 3.24
C GLN A 86 -8.49 8.34 3.86
N LYS A 87 -9.43 7.86 3.07
CA LYS A 87 -10.70 7.31 3.59
C LYS A 87 -10.47 6.06 4.44
N VAL A 88 -9.59 5.17 4.00
CA VAL A 88 -9.18 4.00 4.80
C VAL A 88 -8.46 4.45 6.07
N SER A 89 -7.59 5.44 5.98
CA SER A 89 -6.87 6.03 7.11
C SER A 89 -7.83 6.55 8.18
N GLU A 90 -8.83 7.32 7.79
CA GLU A 90 -9.83 7.85 8.71
C GLU A 90 -10.65 6.76 9.39
N ALA A 91 -11.06 5.73 8.62
CA ALA A 91 -11.87 4.63 9.14
C ALA A 91 -11.09 3.72 10.10
N CYS A 92 -9.81 3.49 9.84
CA CYS A 92 -8.97 2.54 10.60
C CYS A 92 -8.06 3.20 11.62
N GLY A 93 -7.94 4.53 11.62
CA GLY A 93 -7.06 5.26 12.52
C GLY A 93 -5.58 5.06 12.20
N LEU A 94 -5.22 4.77 10.95
CA LEU A 94 -3.85 4.52 10.51
C LEU A 94 -3.32 5.68 9.67
N PRO A 95 -2.04 6.06 9.80
CA PRO A 95 -1.47 7.12 8.98
C PRO A 95 -1.20 6.64 7.55
N VAL A 96 -1.35 7.53 6.58
CA VAL A 96 -0.79 7.37 5.24
C VAL A 96 0.67 7.83 5.31
N LYS A 97 1.60 6.88 5.28
CA LYS A 97 3.03 7.15 5.50
C LYS A 97 3.67 7.88 4.32
N PHE A 98 3.39 7.43 3.12
CA PHE A 98 3.91 8.04 1.89
C PHE A 98 3.12 7.56 0.67
N ALA A 99 3.36 8.23 -0.46
CA ALA A 99 2.94 7.79 -1.78
C ALA A 99 4.17 7.35 -2.58
N ALA A 100 3.98 6.40 -3.49
CA ALA A 100 5.04 5.92 -4.36
C ALA A 100 4.69 6.22 -5.82
N THR A 101 5.66 6.63 -6.62
CA THR A 101 5.47 6.91 -8.04
C THR A 101 6.75 6.70 -8.84
N ALA A 102 6.61 6.57 -10.16
CA ALA A 102 7.75 6.52 -11.07
C ALA A 102 8.42 7.90 -11.19
N ALA A 103 9.69 7.91 -11.63
CA ALA A 103 10.49 9.13 -11.76
C ALA A 103 9.82 10.22 -12.59
N ALA A 104 9.09 9.86 -13.64
CA ALA A 104 8.42 10.81 -14.53
C ALA A 104 7.39 11.70 -13.83
N LEU A 105 6.78 11.24 -12.74
CA LEU A 105 5.77 11.97 -11.98
C LEU A 105 6.30 12.54 -10.66
N LEU A 106 7.54 12.28 -10.30
CA LEU A 106 8.07 12.55 -8.97
C LEU A 106 7.93 14.03 -8.58
N THR A 107 8.36 14.95 -9.43
CA THR A 107 8.30 16.38 -9.16
C THR A 107 6.86 16.87 -9.04
N GLN A 108 5.98 16.46 -9.96
CA GLN A 108 4.56 16.85 -9.91
C GLN A 108 3.88 16.30 -8.65
N ALA A 109 4.16 15.05 -8.31
CA ALA A 109 3.59 14.42 -7.12
C ALA A 109 4.06 15.11 -5.84
N ARG A 110 5.34 15.43 -5.72
CA ARG A 110 5.87 16.16 -4.55
C ARG A 110 5.25 17.53 -4.36
N ASN A 111 4.96 18.22 -5.46
CA ASN A 111 4.34 19.54 -5.43
C ASN A 111 2.84 19.50 -5.12
N ALA A 112 2.16 18.40 -5.49
CA ALA A 112 0.71 18.30 -5.44
C ALA A 112 0.18 17.51 -4.23
N LEU A 113 0.96 16.58 -3.68
CA LEU A 113 0.52 15.71 -2.60
C LEU A 113 1.03 16.21 -1.24
N ALA A 114 0.17 16.08 -0.22
CA ALA A 114 0.48 16.50 1.15
C ALA A 114 1.25 15.44 1.96
N VAL A 115 1.65 14.34 1.33
CA VAL A 115 2.41 13.26 1.95
C VAL A 115 3.78 13.14 1.30
N PRO A 116 4.79 12.55 1.97
CA PRO A 116 6.06 12.24 1.33
C PRO A 116 5.87 11.34 0.11
N VAL A 117 6.69 11.53 -0.90
CA VAL A 117 6.62 10.76 -2.15
C VAL A 117 7.94 10.04 -2.37
N LEU A 118 7.85 8.72 -2.52
CA LEU A 118 8.98 7.84 -2.82
C LEU A 118 9.04 7.53 -4.32
N GLU A 119 10.22 7.63 -4.89
CA GLU A 119 10.47 7.23 -6.27
C GLU A 119 10.59 5.71 -6.38
N LEU A 120 9.88 5.12 -7.36
CA LEU A 120 10.02 3.72 -7.71
C LEU A 120 10.71 3.59 -9.06
N ALA A 121 11.75 2.76 -9.11
CA ALA A 121 12.41 2.37 -10.35
C ALA A 121 11.79 1.08 -10.88
N VAL A 122 11.52 1.03 -12.19
CA VAL A 122 11.10 -0.20 -12.86
C VAL A 122 12.35 -1.01 -13.17
N THR A 123 12.57 -2.05 -12.39
CA THR A 123 13.76 -2.90 -12.50
C THR A 123 13.49 -4.22 -13.22
N MET A 124 12.23 -4.64 -13.34
CA MET A 124 11.85 -5.85 -14.06
C MET A 124 11.52 -5.51 -15.52
N ARG A 125 12.15 -6.24 -16.43
CA ARG A 125 11.82 -6.18 -17.85
C ARG A 125 10.91 -7.35 -18.20
N PRO A 126 9.92 -7.16 -19.12
CA PRO A 126 9.16 -8.28 -19.65
C PRO A 126 10.07 -9.34 -20.24
N PRO A 127 9.73 -10.64 -20.13
CA PRO A 127 10.58 -11.71 -20.68
C PRO A 127 10.53 -11.82 -22.21
N TRP A 128 9.74 -10.97 -22.88
CA TRP A 128 9.61 -10.93 -24.34
C TRP A 128 10.21 -9.65 -24.93
#